data_bc37413c9f39c0361c5e34d68312bc47
#
_entry.id   bc37413c9f39c0361c5e34d68312bc47
#
_cell.length_a   1.000
_cell.length_b   1.000
_cell.length_c   1.000
_cell.angle_alpha   90.00
_cell.angle_beta   90.00
_cell.angle_gamma   90.00
#
_symmetry.space_group_name_H-M   'P 1'
#
loop_
_entity.id
_entity.type
_entity.pdbx_description
1 polymer ?
#
loop_
_entity_poly.entity_id
_entity_poly.type
_entity_poly.pdbx_seq_one_letter_code
_entity_poly.pdbx_strand_id
1 'polypeptide(L)'
;MVHAAEKLRRQRQRAAALTIYTRTSPFAPGFYSQAASTQLDLPSNDTAVLLEAARPLVARIFRPHRPLAKAGVLMQHLQSHDILQTHLMVPMSEEQQQKRECLMQTIDRINRRYGRGTLQWAGCGLQPSWLMRREQLSRAATTRLQDLPVVKA
;
A
#
# COMPACT_ATOMS: atom_id res chain seq x y z
N MET A 1 2.39 -1.66 0.02
CA MET A 1 1.19 -2.35 -0.49
C MET A 1 -0.10 -1.58 -0.19
N VAL A 2 -0.47 -1.34 1.06
CA VAL A 2 -1.74 -0.71 1.48
C VAL A 2 -2.03 0.60 0.74
N HIS A 3 -1.07 1.53 0.69
CA HIS A 3 -1.23 2.81 -0.03
C HIS A 3 -1.39 2.64 -1.55
N ALA A 4 -0.75 1.62 -2.15
CA ALA A 4 -0.92 1.35 -3.56
C ALA A 4 -2.33 0.83 -3.87
N ALA A 5 -2.87 -0.05 -3.02
CA ALA A 5 -4.24 -0.54 -3.12
C ALA A 5 -5.28 0.58 -2.95
N GLU A 6 -5.09 1.47 -1.96
CA GLU A 6 -5.93 2.66 -1.77
C GLU A 6 -5.92 3.56 -3.01
N LYS A 7 -4.75 3.77 -3.62
CA LYS A 7 -4.61 4.56 -4.84
C LYS A 7 -5.36 3.93 -6.02
N LEU A 8 -5.26 2.60 -6.20
CA LEU A 8 -6.03 1.88 -7.23
C LEU A 8 -7.53 2.10 -7.06
N ARG A 9 -8.05 1.92 -5.83
CA ARG A 9 -9.49 2.14 -5.55
C ARG A 9 -9.92 3.56 -5.82
N ARG A 10 -9.12 4.55 -5.43
CA ARG A 10 -9.39 5.96 -5.70
C ARG A 10 -9.43 6.29 -7.19
N GLN A 11 -8.61 5.59 -7.99
CA GLN A 11 -8.56 5.73 -9.44
C GLN A 11 -9.55 4.83 -10.18
N ARG A 12 -10.39 4.08 -9.46
CA ARG A 12 -11.30 3.07 -10.03
C ARG A 12 -10.57 2.08 -10.94
N GLN A 13 -9.43 1.57 -10.47
CA GLN A 13 -8.60 0.61 -11.19
C GLN A 13 -8.39 -0.65 -10.36
N ARG A 14 -8.11 -1.74 -11.06
CA ARG A 14 -7.66 -3.03 -10.53
C ARG A 14 -6.33 -3.40 -11.18
N ALA A 15 -5.44 -4.04 -10.46
CA ALA A 15 -4.18 -4.54 -11.00
C ALA A 15 -4.28 -6.04 -11.26
N ALA A 16 -3.78 -6.50 -12.41
CA ALA A 16 -3.72 -7.92 -12.76
C ALA A 16 -2.33 -8.52 -12.47
N ALA A 17 -1.32 -7.70 -12.24
CA ALA A 17 0.00 -8.16 -11.84
C ALA A 17 0.64 -7.21 -10.84
N LEU A 18 1.57 -7.78 -10.08
CA LEU A 18 2.26 -7.07 -9.03
C LEU A 18 3.75 -7.45 -9.06
N THR A 19 4.62 -6.43 -8.92
CA THR A 19 6.06 -6.60 -8.79
C THR A 19 6.52 -5.95 -7.50
N ILE A 20 7.32 -6.67 -6.73
CA ILE A 20 8.02 -6.12 -5.56
C ILE A 20 9.50 -6.07 -5.89
N TYR A 21 10.14 -4.97 -5.53
CA TYR A 21 11.58 -4.82 -5.70
C TYR A 21 12.24 -4.28 -4.44
N THR A 22 13.49 -4.65 -4.26
CA THR A 22 14.37 -4.14 -3.21
C THR A 22 15.74 -3.82 -3.80
N ARG A 23 16.39 -2.78 -3.26
CA ARG A 23 17.76 -2.44 -3.64
C ARG A 23 18.54 -1.84 -2.47
N THR A 24 19.85 -2.04 -2.48
CA THR A 24 20.80 -1.34 -1.60
C THR A 24 21.07 0.07 -2.14
N SER A 25 21.84 0.86 -1.41
CA SER A 25 22.31 2.15 -1.91
C SER A 25 23.20 1.96 -3.16
N PRO A 26 23.00 2.73 -4.23
CA PRO A 26 23.88 2.68 -5.40
C PRO A 26 25.30 3.16 -5.12
N PHE A 27 25.50 3.91 -4.01
CA PHE A 27 26.78 4.43 -3.58
C PHE A 27 27.51 3.52 -2.58
N ALA A 28 26.86 2.44 -2.14
CA ALA A 28 27.50 1.49 -1.23
C ALA A 28 28.24 0.40 -2.02
N PRO A 29 29.40 -0.08 -1.54
CA PRO A 29 30.08 -1.22 -2.17
C PRO A 29 29.15 -2.45 -2.15
N GLY A 30 29.14 -3.21 -3.26
CA GLY A 30 28.29 -4.39 -3.37
C GLY A 30 26.83 -4.08 -3.65
N PHE A 31 26.55 -3.21 -4.63
CA PHE A 31 25.18 -2.93 -5.08
C PHE A 31 24.39 -4.21 -5.33
N TYR A 32 23.22 -4.28 -4.77
CA TYR A 32 22.28 -5.39 -4.89
C TYR A 32 20.90 -4.87 -5.24
N SER A 33 20.29 -5.43 -6.27
CA SER A 33 18.91 -5.15 -6.66
C SER A 33 18.21 -6.45 -7.03
N GLN A 34 17.03 -6.66 -6.48
CA GLN A 34 16.19 -7.83 -6.79
C GLN A 34 14.75 -7.39 -6.97
N ALA A 35 14.09 -8.05 -7.90
CA ALA A 35 12.66 -7.90 -8.12
C ALA A 35 12.01 -9.28 -8.33
N ALA A 36 10.78 -9.41 -7.90
CA ALA A 36 9.94 -10.58 -8.16
C ALA A 36 8.54 -10.13 -8.51
N SER A 37 7.96 -10.78 -9.51
CA SER A 37 6.64 -10.48 -10.03
C SER A 37 5.71 -11.69 -9.92
N THR A 38 4.42 -11.43 -9.83
CA THR A 38 3.36 -12.42 -9.97
C THR A 38 2.17 -11.84 -10.71
N GLN A 39 1.47 -12.68 -11.42
CA GLN A 39 0.14 -12.37 -11.93
C GLN A 39 -0.89 -12.78 -10.88
N LEU A 40 -1.97 -12.02 -10.80
CA LEU A 40 -3.13 -12.34 -9.98
C LEU A 40 -4.12 -13.13 -10.83
N ASP A 41 -4.74 -14.14 -10.23
CA ASP A 41 -5.77 -14.95 -10.92
C ASP A 41 -6.93 -14.07 -11.40
N LEU A 42 -7.29 -13.06 -10.62
CA LEU A 42 -8.25 -12.03 -10.97
C LEU A 42 -7.67 -10.64 -10.69
N PRO A 43 -7.88 -9.66 -11.59
CA PRO A 43 -7.51 -8.28 -11.34
C PRO A 43 -8.16 -7.77 -10.05
N SER A 44 -7.35 -7.23 -9.12
CA SER A 44 -7.83 -6.86 -7.80
C SER A 44 -7.31 -5.49 -7.35
N ASN A 45 -8.08 -4.83 -6.50
CA ASN A 45 -7.68 -3.67 -5.70
C ASN A 45 -7.96 -3.91 -4.20
N ASP A 46 -8.31 -5.14 -3.84
CA ASP A 46 -8.48 -5.56 -2.46
C ASP A 46 -7.10 -5.67 -1.78
N THR A 47 -6.95 -4.95 -0.68
CA THR A 47 -5.67 -4.90 0.05
C THR A 47 -5.26 -6.26 0.60
N ALA A 48 -6.21 -7.11 1.04
CA ALA A 48 -5.90 -8.44 1.57
C ALA A 48 -5.34 -9.35 0.47
N VAL A 49 -6.00 -9.39 -0.69
CA VAL A 49 -5.57 -10.18 -1.87
C VAL A 49 -4.17 -9.76 -2.31
N LEU A 50 -3.94 -8.45 -2.41
CA LEU A 50 -2.64 -7.91 -2.82
C LEU A 50 -1.54 -8.20 -1.79
N LEU A 51 -1.84 -8.17 -0.49
CA LEU A 51 -0.90 -8.53 0.58
C LEU A 51 -0.57 -10.03 0.54
N GLU A 52 -1.56 -10.88 0.32
CA GLU A 52 -1.38 -12.32 0.20
C GLU A 52 -0.48 -12.67 -0.99
N ALA A 53 -0.74 -12.09 -2.16
CA ALA A 53 0.10 -12.25 -3.35
C ALA A 53 1.52 -11.69 -3.16
N ALA A 54 1.68 -10.64 -2.36
CA ALA A 54 2.99 -10.02 -2.07
C ALA A 54 3.87 -10.86 -1.16
N ARG A 55 3.29 -11.59 -0.20
CA ARG A 55 4.03 -12.32 0.83
C ARG A 55 5.07 -13.29 0.27
N PRO A 56 4.76 -14.19 -0.66
CA PRO A 56 5.74 -15.09 -1.24
C PRO A 56 6.82 -14.36 -2.04
N LEU A 57 6.49 -13.22 -2.69
CA LEU A 57 7.47 -12.43 -3.42
C LEU A 57 8.50 -11.80 -2.48
N VAL A 58 8.04 -11.25 -1.34
CA VAL A 58 8.94 -10.71 -0.32
C VAL A 58 9.86 -11.79 0.22
N ALA A 59 9.33 -12.97 0.57
CA ALA A 59 10.15 -14.09 1.05
C ALA A 59 11.23 -14.51 0.04
N ARG A 60 10.92 -14.44 -1.24
CA ARG A 60 11.85 -14.80 -2.32
C ARG A 60 13.01 -13.82 -2.48
N ILE A 61 12.75 -12.49 -2.38
CA ILE A 61 13.75 -11.44 -2.65
C ILE A 61 14.43 -10.90 -1.41
N PHE A 62 13.84 -11.09 -0.23
CA PHE A 62 14.42 -10.62 1.01
C PHE A 62 15.68 -11.41 1.36
N ARG A 63 16.76 -10.69 1.66
CA ARG A 63 18.01 -11.27 2.16
C ARG A 63 18.31 -10.64 3.51
N PRO A 64 18.30 -11.42 4.61
CA PRO A 64 18.73 -10.93 5.92
C PRO A 64 20.18 -10.45 5.84
N HIS A 65 20.55 -9.52 6.70
CA HIS A 65 21.89 -8.94 6.79
C HIS A 65 22.34 -8.03 5.63
N ARG A 66 21.49 -7.73 4.65
CA ARG A 66 21.77 -6.70 3.64
C ARG A 66 21.03 -5.41 3.97
N PRO A 67 21.75 -4.28 4.11
CA PRO A 67 21.13 -2.99 4.37
C PRO A 67 20.37 -2.50 3.12
N LEU A 68 19.07 -2.68 3.12
CA LEU A 68 18.21 -2.22 2.01
C LEU A 68 17.99 -0.71 2.12
N ALA A 69 18.29 0.02 1.05
CA ALA A 69 18.05 1.46 0.96
C ALA A 69 16.66 1.79 0.39
N LYS A 70 16.13 0.93 -0.47
CA LYS A 70 14.83 1.15 -1.09
C LYS A 70 14.09 -0.17 -1.31
N ALA A 71 12.79 -0.15 -1.00
CA ALA A 71 11.84 -1.18 -1.39
C ALA A 71 10.62 -0.50 -2.04
N GLY A 72 10.02 -1.17 -2.99
CA GLY A 72 8.86 -0.64 -3.68
C GLY A 72 7.96 -1.72 -4.25
N VAL A 73 6.79 -1.26 -4.65
CA VAL A 73 5.74 -2.08 -5.26
C VAL A 73 5.31 -1.41 -6.56
N LEU A 74 5.20 -2.19 -7.61
CA LEU A 74 4.64 -1.79 -8.90
C LEU A 74 3.37 -2.59 -9.14
N MET A 75 2.29 -1.88 -9.40
CA MET A 75 1.03 -2.47 -9.86
C MET A 75 1.00 -2.38 -11.39
N GLN A 76 0.74 -3.49 -12.04
CA GLN A 76 0.85 -3.61 -13.50
C GLN A 76 -0.43 -4.18 -14.10
N HIS A 77 -0.57 -4.02 -15.43
CA HIS A 77 -1.76 -4.43 -16.17
C HIS A 77 -3.04 -3.91 -15.53
N LEU A 78 -3.07 -2.57 -15.37
CA LEU A 78 -4.19 -1.88 -14.76
C LEU A 78 -5.41 -1.95 -15.68
N GLN A 79 -6.54 -2.30 -15.08
CA GLN A 79 -7.83 -2.40 -15.77
C GLN A 79 -8.86 -1.50 -15.07
N SER A 80 -9.86 -1.06 -15.81
CA SER A 80 -11.00 -0.33 -15.20
C SER A 80 -11.73 -1.23 -14.20
N HIS A 81 -12.20 -0.64 -13.12
CA HIS A 81 -13.01 -1.32 -12.11
C HIS A 81 -14.31 -1.89 -12.68
N ASP A 82 -14.84 -1.26 -13.74
CA ASP A 82 -16.12 -1.62 -14.34
C ASP A 82 -16.05 -2.90 -15.21
N ILE A 83 -14.84 -3.37 -15.51
CA ILE A 83 -14.63 -4.63 -16.21
C ILE A 83 -14.73 -5.76 -15.19
N LEU A 84 -15.87 -6.44 -15.13
CA LEU A 84 -16.07 -7.64 -14.33
C LEU A 84 -15.53 -8.85 -15.11
N GLN A 85 -14.36 -9.32 -14.71
CA GLN A 85 -13.84 -10.62 -15.13
C GLN A 85 -14.23 -11.66 -14.07
N THR A 86 -15.20 -12.51 -14.37
CA THR A 86 -15.54 -13.64 -13.50
C THR A 86 -14.62 -14.83 -13.80
N HIS A 87 -14.08 -15.43 -12.75
CA HIS A 87 -13.29 -16.64 -12.89
C HIS A 87 -14.22 -17.84 -13.02
N LEU A 88 -14.09 -18.60 -14.11
CA LEU A 88 -14.98 -19.75 -14.38
C LEU A 88 -14.84 -20.86 -13.33
N MET A 89 -13.67 -20.95 -12.65
CA MET A 89 -13.35 -22.05 -11.72
C MET A 89 -13.52 -21.71 -10.24
N VAL A 90 -13.64 -20.44 -9.87
CA VAL A 90 -13.82 -20.03 -8.47
C VAL A 90 -14.96 -19.00 -8.44
N PRO A 91 -16.19 -19.45 -8.35
CA PRO A 91 -17.33 -18.55 -8.22
C PRO A 91 -17.31 -17.91 -6.83
N MET A 92 -16.72 -16.72 -6.72
CA MET A 92 -16.97 -15.86 -5.59
C MET A 92 -18.37 -15.29 -5.78
N SER A 93 -19.29 -15.50 -4.82
CA SER A 93 -20.63 -14.99 -4.94
C SER A 93 -20.61 -13.45 -5.05
N GLU A 94 -21.47 -12.87 -5.85
CA GLU A 94 -21.61 -11.40 -5.99
C GLU A 94 -21.75 -10.73 -4.62
N GLU A 95 -22.46 -11.37 -3.71
CA GLU A 95 -22.65 -10.88 -2.34
C GLU A 95 -21.32 -10.78 -1.56
N GLN A 96 -20.44 -11.78 -1.69
CA GLN A 96 -19.12 -11.75 -1.05
C GLN A 96 -18.24 -10.67 -1.65
N GLN A 97 -18.31 -10.46 -2.95
CA GLN A 97 -17.57 -9.41 -3.64
C GLN A 97 -18.02 -8.03 -3.18
N GLN A 98 -19.35 -7.80 -3.12
CA GLN A 98 -19.92 -6.54 -2.61
C GLN A 98 -19.53 -6.27 -1.16
N LYS A 99 -19.57 -7.28 -0.28
CA LYS A 99 -19.13 -7.15 1.13
C LYS A 99 -17.67 -6.73 1.22
N ARG A 100 -16.78 -7.31 0.42
CA ARG A 100 -15.36 -6.93 0.36
C ARG A 100 -15.16 -5.51 -0.14
N GLU A 101 -15.83 -5.12 -1.20
CA GLU A 101 -15.76 -3.76 -1.73
C GLU A 101 -16.25 -2.73 -0.70
N CYS A 102 -17.36 -3.00 -0.03
CA CYS A 102 -17.88 -2.16 1.04
C CYS A 102 -16.89 -2.04 2.21
N LEU A 103 -16.25 -3.14 2.60
CA LEU A 103 -15.22 -3.15 3.64
C LEU A 103 -14.03 -2.26 3.25
N MET A 104 -13.51 -2.40 2.02
CA MET A 104 -12.38 -1.59 1.55
C MET A 104 -12.72 -0.10 1.51
N GLN A 105 -13.91 0.24 1.00
CA GLN A 105 -14.39 1.63 0.97
C GLN A 105 -14.55 2.21 2.39
N THR A 106 -15.02 1.40 3.33
CA THR A 106 -15.20 1.81 4.73
C THR A 106 -13.86 2.08 5.39
N ILE A 107 -12.86 1.21 5.22
CA ILE A 107 -11.50 1.41 5.71
C ILE A 107 -10.90 2.69 5.13
N ASP A 108 -11.02 2.88 3.82
CA ASP A 108 -10.50 4.08 3.15
C ASP A 108 -11.18 5.36 3.65
N ARG A 109 -12.50 5.33 3.90
CA ARG A 109 -13.28 6.44 4.44
C ARG A 109 -12.84 6.81 5.86
N ILE A 110 -12.63 5.83 6.71
CA ILE A 110 -12.16 6.05 8.08
C ILE A 110 -10.75 6.65 8.07
N ASN A 111 -9.83 6.06 7.31
CA ASN A 111 -8.45 6.55 7.20
C ASN A 111 -8.36 7.94 6.57
N ARG A 112 -9.30 8.31 5.70
CA ARG A 112 -9.37 9.67 5.14
C ARG A 112 -9.90 10.67 6.15
N ARG A 113 -10.89 10.30 6.97
CA ARG A 113 -11.53 11.18 7.94
C ARG A 113 -10.68 11.42 9.19
N TYR A 114 -10.09 10.36 9.73
CA TYR A 114 -9.40 10.38 11.02
C TYR A 114 -7.87 10.37 10.91
N GLY A 115 -7.35 10.27 9.71
CA GLY A 115 -5.92 10.24 9.43
C GLY A 115 -5.44 8.88 8.94
N ARG A 116 -4.36 8.90 8.16
CA ARG A 116 -3.75 7.68 7.62
C ARG A 116 -3.24 6.79 8.74
N GLY A 117 -3.61 5.52 8.70
CA GLY A 117 -3.17 4.53 9.67
C GLY A 117 -4.07 4.41 10.90
N THR A 118 -5.24 5.08 10.94
CA THR A 118 -6.25 4.87 11.98
C THR A 118 -6.72 3.42 12.00
N LEU A 119 -7.04 2.87 10.81
CA LEU A 119 -7.23 1.44 10.62
C LEU A 119 -6.04 0.87 9.84
N GLN A 120 -5.37 -0.11 10.43
CA GLN A 120 -4.20 -0.77 9.84
C GLN A 120 -4.45 -2.26 9.67
N TRP A 121 -3.80 -2.82 8.67
CA TRP A 121 -3.75 -4.26 8.48
C TRP A 121 -2.72 -4.84 9.45
N ALA A 122 -3.15 -5.75 10.32
CA ALA A 122 -2.29 -6.34 11.35
C ALA A 122 -1.00 -6.95 10.78
N GLY A 123 -1.07 -7.52 9.56
CA GLY A 123 0.10 -8.04 8.85
C GLY A 123 1.16 -7.00 8.45
N CYS A 124 0.87 -5.70 8.58
CA CYS A 124 1.82 -4.62 8.32
C CYS A 124 2.56 -4.13 9.57
N GLY A 125 2.25 -4.70 10.74
CA GLY A 125 2.77 -4.25 12.04
C GLY A 125 2.00 -3.04 12.60
N LEU A 126 1.91 -2.96 13.92
CA LEU A 126 1.15 -1.90 14.62
C LEU A 126 2.02 -0.69 14.95
N GLN A 127 3.31 -0.91 15.20
CA GLN A 127 4.26 0.15 15.55
C GLN A 127 5.53 -0.01 14.70
N PRO A 128 5.55 0.52 13.48
CA PRO A 128 6.72 0.40 12.63
C PRO A 128 7.86 1.27 13.17
N SER A 129 8.92 0.63 13.65
CA SER A 129 10.13 1.29 14.18
C SER A 129 10.88 2.13 13.14
N TRP A 130 10.57 1.92 11.85
CA TRP A 130 11.16 2.64 10.73
C TRP A 130 10.45 3.97 10.40
N LEU A 131 9.33 4.28 11.05
CA LEU A 131 8.67 5.57 10.87
C LEU A 131 9.55 6.71 11.38
N MET A 132 9.57 7.79 10.63
CA MET A 132 10.24 9.01 11.04
C MET A 132 9.67 9.50 12.37
N ARG A 133 10.52 9.72 13.35
CA ARG A 133 10.15 10.30 14.64
C ARG A 133 9.65 11.73 14.40
N ARG A 134 8.44 12.02 14.88
CA ARG A 134 7.78 13.32 14.74
C ARG A 134 7.45 13.93 16.11
N GLU A 135 8.36 13.76 17.03
CA GLU A 135 8.16 14.20 18.42
C GLU A 135 8.36 15.73 18.57
N GLN A 136 9.12 16.33 17.65
CA GLN A 136 9.40 17.76 17.65
C GLN A 136 9.09 18.37 16.28
N LEU A 137 7.79 18.53 15.99
CA LEU A 137 7.35 19.22 14.78
C LEU A 137 7.32 20.73 15.03
N SER A 138 7.89 21.50 14.11
CA SER A 138 7.62 22.93 14.06
C SER A 138 6.13 23.21 13.81
N ARG A 139 5.65 24.36 14.25
CA ARG A 139 4.27 24.81 13.96
C ARG A 139 4.02 24.85 12.46
N ALA A 140 2.88 24.36 12.03
CA ALA A 140 2.51 24.31 10.61
C ALA A 140 1.88 25.64 10.15
N ALA A 141 2.55 26.76 10.43
CA ALA A 141 2.04 28.12 10.20
C ALA A 141 1.71 28.44 8.73
N THR A 142 2.28 27.69 7.78
CA THR A 142 1.96 27.82 6.35
C THR A 142 0.71 27.06 5.89
N THR A 143 0.23 26.10 6.69
CA THR A 143 -0.87 25.21 6.31
C THR A 143 -2.02 25.16 7.30
N ARG A 144 -1.82 25.68 8.52
CA ARG A 144 -2.83 25.76 9.57
C ARG A 144 -2.92 27.16 10.12
N LEU A 145 -4.07 27.81 9.93
CA LEU A 145 -4.33 29.16 10.45
C LEU A 145 -4.18 29.27 11.97
N GLN A 146 -4.49 28.20 12.70
CA GLN A 146 -4.37 28.14 14.17
C GLN A 146 -2.93 28.17 14.68
N ASP A 147 -1.97 27.80 13.81
CA ASP A 147 -0.54 27.75 14.14
C ASP A 147 0.19 29.06 13.77
N LEU A 148 -0.52 30.06 13.24
CA LEU A 148 0.05 31.39 12.93
C LEU A 148 0.54 32.05 14.22
N PRO A 149 1.74 32.67 14.20
CA PRO A 149 2.19 33.47 15.34
C PRO A 149 1.28 34.70 15.51
N VAL A 150 0.74 34.85 16.70
CA VAL A 150 -0.06 36.03 17.06
C VAL A 150 0.89 37.10 17.57
N VAL A 151 0.93 38.24 16.90
CA VAL A 151 1.66 39.42 17.37
C VAL A 151 0.78 40.10 18.42
N LYS A 152 1.31 40.24 19.62
CA LYS A 152 0.69 41.12 20.64
C LYS A 152 1.22 42.52 20.38
N ALA A 153 0.31 43.44 20.08
CA ALA A 153 0.58 44.86 20.05
C ALA A 153 0.74 45.41 21.45
#